data_eca2e08c04c9a290174cf3d2bd4f6a2d
#
_entry.id   eca2e08c04c9a290174cf3d2bd4f6a2d
#
_cell.length_a   1.000
_cell.length_b   1.000
_cell.length_c   1.000
_cell.angle_alpha   90.00
_cell.angle_beta   90.00
_cell.angle_gamma   90.00
#
_symmetry.space_group_name_H-M   'P 1'
#
loop_
_entity.id
_entity.type
_entity.pdbx_description
1 polymer ?
#
loop_
_entity_poly.entity_id
_entity_poly.type
_entity_poly.pdbx_seq_one_letter_code
_entity_poly.pdbx_strand_id
1 'polypeptide(L)'
;MAKLKVGAMKKLKILTIGFSIFLIGCFASARPSKPHSEPDGFRGIRWGTEISTLKDMEKVEQDKSSNSDLVWYTRKGDTLAIGKAKLENIFYSFWMGNLESVWIDFKGDENFETLKKELFQLYGKVLESEELMKKTHKEAGRERSTIEHTGEFYAWWGKNTEMSLSYSKDRHQGTLNFNSRMISDERRTYGKQKEKDKR
;
A
#
# COMPACT_ATOMS: atom_id res chain seq x y z
N MET A 1 80.98 7.21 -56.35
CA MET A 1 80.53 5.97 -55.66
C MET A 1 80.29 6.25 -54.18
N ALA A 2 79.04 6.49 -53.78
CA ALA A 2 78.72 6.82 -52.41
C ALA A 2 78.02 5.61 -51.72
N LYS A 3 78.63 5.13 -50.69
CA LYS A 3 78.05 4.00 -49.84
C LYS A 3 77.00 4.54 -48.95
N LEU A 4 75.74 4.05 -49.07
CA LEU A 4 74.64 4.28 -48.16
C LEU A 4 74.88 3.49 -46.88
N LYS A 5 74.91 4.17 -45.76
CA LYS A 5 74.85 3.55 -44.41
C LYS A 5 73.41 3.26 -44.05
N VAL A 6 73.15 1.98 -43.83
CA VAL A 6 71.82 1.51 -43.28
C VAL A 6 71.79 1.83 -41.82
N GLY A 7 70.88 2.71 -41.45
CA GLY A 7 70.59 3.05 -40.06
C GLY A 7 69.67 2.01 -39.39
N ALA A 8 70.12 1.53 -38.25
CA ALA A 8 69.38 0.57 -37.40
C ALA A 8 68.07 1.13 -36.87
N MET A 9 66.99 0.46 -37.21
CA MET A 9 65.64 0.75 -36.65
C MET A 9 65.59 0.26 -35.18
N LYS A 10 65.47 1.22 -34.26
CA LYS A 10 65.16 0.94 -32.84
C LYS A 10 63.73 0.41 -32.75
N LYS A 11 63.56 -0.81 -32.26
CA LYS A 11 62.29 -1.43 -31.94
C LYS A 11 61.63 -0.66 -30.79
N LEU A 12 60.60 0.11 -31.04
CA LEU A 12 59.74 0.75 -30.05
C LEU A 12 58.83 -0.32 -29.47
N LYS A 13 59.06 -0.71 -28.22
CA LYS A 13 58.14 -1.57 -27.43
C LYS A 13 56.97 -0.74 -27.04
N ILE A 14 55.82 -0.93 -27.69
CA ILE A 14 54.53 -0.39 -27.29
C ILE A 14 54.08 -1.20 -26.09
N LEU A 15 54.15 -0.58 -24.92
CA LEU A 15 53.59 -1.10 -23.68
C LEU A 15 52.10 -0.83 -23.71
N THR A 16 51.31 -1.82 -24.13
CA THR A 16 49.84 -1.78 -24.04
C THR A 16 49.43 -1.91 -22.58
N ILE A 17 49.21 -0.77 -21.93
CA ILE A 17 48.53 -0.73 -20.61
C ILE A 17 47.07 -1.01 -20.88
N GLY A 18 46.67 -2.26 -20.60
CA GLY A 18 45.27 -2.67 -20.59
C GLY A 18 44.53 -1.93 -19.48
N PHE A 19 43.78 -0.90 -19.84
CA PHE A 19 42.85 -0.22 -18.92
C PHE A 19 41.60 -1.09 -18.80
N SER A 20 41.66 -2.07 -17.89
CA SER A 20 40.47 -2.82 -17.47
C SER A 20 39.55 -1.89 -16.70
N ILE A 21 38.55 -1.35 -17.41
CA ILE A 21 37.41 -0.66 -16.76
C ILE A 21 36.59 -1.74 -16.05
N PHE A 22 36.87 -1.88 -14.76
CA PHE A 22 36.04 -2.67 -13.86
C PHE A 22 34.74 -1.88 -13.67
N LEU A 23 33.74 -2.15 -14.52
CA LEU A 23 32.34 -1.73 -14.29
C LEU A 23 31.86 -2.43 -13.01
N ILE A 24 32.14 -1.78 -11.87
CA ILE A 24 31.46 -2.10 -10.61
C ILE A 24 30.01 -1.67 -10.84
N GLY A 25 29.22 -2.59 -11.37
CA GLY A 25 27.77 -2.49 -11.35
C GLY A 25 27.36 -2.36 -9.88
N CYS A 26 26.98 -1.16 -9.46
CA CYS A 26 26.19 -0.97 -8.26
C CYS A 26 24.87 -1.70 -8.46
N PHE A 27 24.88 -3.01 -8.21
CA PHE A 27 23.68 -3.71 -7.82
C PHE A 27 23.26 -3.07 -6.49
N ALA A 28 22.40 -2.06 -6.58
CA ALA A 28 21.59 -1.66 -5.44
C ALA A 28 20.81 -2.91 -5.04
N SER A 29 21.41 -3.70 -4.15
CA SER A 29 20.71 -4.77 -3.44
C SER A 29 19.58 -4.06 -2.72
N ALA A 30 18.39 -4.09 -3.31
CA ALA A 30 17.18 -3.77 -2.60
C ALA A 30 17.20 -4.65 -1.35
N ARG A 31 17.52 -4.04 -0.20
CA ARG A 31 17.45 -4.73 1.09
C ARG A 31 16.02 -5.26 1.15
N PRO A 32 15.81 -6.57 1.33
CA PRO A 32 14.47 -7.06 1.58
C PRO A 32 13.95 -6.24 2.77
N SER A 33 12.91 -5.46 2.53
CA SER A 33 12.18 -4.81 3.60
C SER A 33 11.85 -5.90 4.61
N LYS A 34 12.13 -5.65 5.90
CA LYS A 34 11.79 -6.63 6.95
C LYS A 34 10.34 -7.04 6.71
N PRO A 35 10.07 -8.32 6.41
CA PRO A 35 8.70 -8.77 6.29
C PRO A 35 8.02 -8.44 7.61
N HIS A 36 6.83 -7.87 7.56
CA HIS A 36 5.97 -7.50 8.69
C HIS A 36 6.19 -6.11 9.32
N SER A 37 6.72 -5.13 8.60
CA SER A 37 6.65 -3.75 9.08
C SER A 37 5.23 -3.22 8.89
N GLU A 38 4.61 -2.83 9.98
CA GLU A 38 3.33 -2.14 9.97
C GLU A 38 3.43 -0.83 9.16
N PRO A 39 2.50 -0.55 8.22
CA PRO A 39 2.54 0.69 7.47
C PRO A 39 2.18 1.89 8.37
N ASP A 40 2.94 2.99 8.27
CA ASP A 40 2.67 4.26 8.97
C ASP A 40 1.81 5.23 8.14
N GLY A 41 1.25 4.74 7.04
CA GLY A 41 0.48 5.49 6.06
C GLY A 41 0.31 4.71 4.77
N PHE A 42 0.03 5.40 3.67
CA PHE A 42 -0.09 4.80 2.35
C PHE A 42 0.62 5.64 1.29
N ARG A 43 1.51 5.00 0.50
CA ARG A 43 2.25 5.64 -0.61
C ARG A 43 2.93 6.95 -0.23
N GLY A 44 3.62 6.96 0.90
CA GLY A 44 4.38 8.09 1.39
C GLY A 44 3.56 9.18 2.08
N ILE A 45 2.24 9.03 2.15
CA ILE A 45 1.37 9.89 2.94
C ILE A 45 1.13 9.20 4.28
N ARG A 46 1.60 9.82 5.37
CA ARG A 46 1.47 9.26 6.73
C ARG A 46 0.06 9.46 7.27
N TRP A 47 -0.35 8.60 8.17
CA TRP A 47 -1.59 8.80 8.93
C TRP A 47 -1.58 10.15 9.63
N GLY A 48 -2.71 10.84 9.61
CA GLY A 48 -2.84 12.17 10.18
C GLY A 48 -2.27 13.31 9.34
N THR A 49 -1.74 13.05 8.13
CA THR A 49 -1.33 14.13 7.23
C THR A 49 -2.53 15.01 6.89
N GLU A 50 -2.38 16.33 7.05
CA GLU A 50 -3.43 17.30 6.71
C GLU A 50 -3.60 17.42 5.20
N ILE A 51 -4.85 17.38 4.73
CA ILE A 51 -5.23 17.52 3.32
C ILE A 51 -4.71 18.83 2.70
N SER A 52 -4.64 19.89 3.48
CA SER A 52 -4.13 21.21 3.05
C SER A 52 -2.67 21.18 2.56
N THR A 53 -1.90 20.18 3.00
CA THR A 53 -0.49 20.01 2.62
C THR A 53 -0.31 19.20 1.31
N LEU A 54 -1.38 18.58 0.81
CA LEU A 54 -1.37 17.69 -0.34
C LEU A 54 -1.99 18.41 -1.55
N LYS A 55 -1.15 18.74 -2.56
CA LYS A 55 -1.56 19.51 -3.74
C LYS A 55 -2.18 18.68 -4.87
N ASP A 56 -1.97 17.37 -4.82
CA ASP A 56 -2.35 16.40 -5.85
C ASP A 56 -3.64 15.63 -5.55
N MET A 57 -4.38 16.07 -4.52
CA MET A 57 -5.65 15.47 -4.13
C MET A 57 -6.84 16.16 -4.80
N GLU A 58 -7.73 15.34 -5.36
CA GLU A 58 -8.98 15.77 -5.98
C GLU A 58 -10.16 15.24 -5.16
N LYS A 59 -11.01 16.15 -4.69
CA LYS A 59 -12.19 15.79 -3.88
C LYS A 59 -13.18 15.00 -4.70
N VAL A 60 -13.63 13.87 -4.14
CA VAL A 60 -14.69 13.05 -4.72
C VAL A 60 -16.03 13.64 -4.29
N GLU A 61 -16.93 13.86 -5.25
CA GLU A 61 -18.30 14.24 -4.95
C GLU A 61 -19.01 13.09 -4.22
N GLN A 62 -19.51 13.39 -3.04
CA GLN A 62 -20.27 12.44 -2.23
C GLN A 62 -21.75 12.79 -2.29
N ASP A 63 -22.58 11.76 -2.31
CA ASP A 63 -24.02 11.95 -2.14
C ASP A 63 -24.27 12.59 -0.75
N LYS A 64 -25.01 13.67 -0.72
CA LYS A 64 -25.35 14.43 0.49
C LYS A 64 -26.15 13.59 1.51
N SER A 65 -26.66 12.43 1.11
CA SER A 65 -27.32 11.45 1.98
C SER A 65 -26.33 10.72 2.91
N SER A 66 -25.05 10.72 2.58
CA SER A 66 -23.98 10.16 3.43
C SER A 66 -23.76 11.07 4.62
N ASN A 67 -24.29 10.69 5.78
CA ASN A 67 -24.12 11.38 7.07
C ASN A 67 -22.70 11.13 7.67
N SER A 68 -21.70 11.02 6.80
CA SER A 68 -20.32 10.72 7.12
C SER A 68 -19.51 12.01 7.31
N ASP A 69 -18.89 12.17 8.48
CA ASP A 69 -17.92 13.25 8.72
C ASP A 69 -16.59 13.04 7.94
N LEU A 70 -16.54 12.00 7.06
CA LEU A 70 -15.40 11.69 6.21
C LEU A 70 -15.53 12.40 4.86
N VAL A 71 -14.42 12.96 4.40
CA VAL A 71 -14.31 13.54 3.06
C VAL A 71 -13.34 12.69 2.24
N TRP A 72 -13.78 12.29 1.05
CA TRP A 72 -13.03 11.39 0.18
C TRP A 72 -12.32 12.13 -0.94
N TYR A 73 -11.14 11.64 -1.27
CA TYR A 73 -10.30 12.17 -2.33
C TYR A 73 -9.70 11.05 -3.17
N THR A 74 -9.41 11.35 -4.42
CA THR A 74 -8.48 10.60 -5.26
C THR A 74 -7.19 11.37 -5.37
N ARG A 75 -6.09 10.70 -5.73
CA ARG A 75 -4.80 11.33 -5.94
C ARG A 75 -4.47 11.36 -7.42
N LYS A 76 -4.19 12.53 -7.98
CA LYS A 76 -3.80 12.71 -9.37
C LYS A 76 -2.50 11.98 -9.67
N GLY A 77 -2.50 11.18 -10.74
CA GLY A 77 -1.33 10.41 -11.15
C GLY A 77 -1.00 9.20 -10.26
N ASP A 78 -1.92 8.80 -9.38
CA ASP A 78 -1.71 7.62 -8.54
C ASP A 78 -1.63 6.34 -9.39
N THR A 79 -0.68 5.46 -9.07
CA THR A 79 -0.50 4.21 -9.81
C THR A 79 -1.53 3.18 -9.37
N LEU A 80 -2.39 2.74 -10.30
CA LEU A 80 -3.42 1.74 -10.00
C LEU A 80 -2.84 0.31 -10.01
N ALA A 81 -1.86 0.05 -9.12
CA ALA A 81 -1.25 -1.27 -8.92
C ALA A 81 -0.62 -1.42 -7.54
N ILE A 82 -0.63 -2.63 -6.97
CA ILE A 82 0.19 -3.05 -5.82
C ILE A 82 0.98 -4.28 -6.27
N GLY A 83 2.32 -4.16 -6.36
CA GLY A 83 3.14 -5.19 -6.97
C GLY A 83 2.66 -5.47 -8.41
N LYS A 84 2.22 -6.70 -8.66
CA LYS A 84 1.66 -7.13 -9.97
C LYS A 84 0.13 -7.04 -10.02
N ALA A 85 -0.54 -6.79 -8.91
CA ALA A 85 -1.99 -6.69 -8.85
C ALA A 85 -2.47 -5.34 -9.37
N LYS A 86 -3.52 -5.37 -10.20
CA LYS A 86 -4.17 -4.18 -10.77
C LYS A 86 -5.29 -3.70 -9.86
N LEU A 87 -5.42 -2.38 -9.74
CA LEU A 87 -6.45 -1.73 -8.94
C LEU A 87 -7.42 -0.98 -9.85
N GLU A 88 -8.68 -0.86 -9.41
CA GLU A 88 -9.69 -0.07 -10.13
C GLU A 88 -9.68 1.38 -9.64
N ASN A 89 -9.71 1.56 -8.32
CA ASN A 89 -9.75 2.87 -7.68
C ASN A 89 -8.93 2.87 -6.40
N ILE A 90 -8.45 4.05 -6.03
CA ILE A 90 -7.84 4.32 -4.72
C ILE A 90 -8.48 5.59 -4.18
N PHE A 91 -9.15 5.47 -3.04
CA PHE A 91 -9.78 6.58 -2.34
C PHE A 91 -9.09 6.82 -1.02
N TYR A 92 -8.79 8.07 -0.74
CA TYR A 92 -8.20 8.55 0.51
C TYR A 92 -9.27 9.24 1.32
N SER A 93 -9.55 8.79 2.53
CA SER A 93 -10.53 9.43 3.38
C SER A 93 -9.87 10.27 4.47
N PHE A 94 -10.42 11.45 4.67
CA PHE A 94 -9.94 12.42 5.66
C PHE A 94 -11.06 12.72 6.66
N TRP A 95 -10.73 12.60 7.93
CA TRP A 95 -11.57 13.03 9.03
C TRP A 95 -11.02 14.31 9.65
N MET A 96 -11.85 15.36 9.74
CA MET A 96 -11.41 16.70 10.18
C MET A 96 -10.14 17.18 9.48
N GLY A 97 -9.99 16.86 8.20
CA GLY A 97 -8.83 17.25 7.38
C GLY A 97 -7.61 16.34 7.50
N ASN A 98 -7.60 15.32 8.37
CA ASN A 98 -6.48 14.42 8.60
C ASN A 98 -6.69 13.07 7.91
N LEU A 99 -5.68 12.53 7.23
CA LEU A 99 -5.75 11.22 6.56
C LEU A 99 -6.05 10.13 7.59
N GLU A 100 -7.23 9.53 7.49
CA GLU A 100 -7.68 8.45 8.36
C GLU A 100 -7.53 7.07 7.72
N SER A 101 -7.99 6.94 6.47
CA SER A 101 -7.98 5.63 5.81
C SER A 101 -7.79 5.71 4.31
N VAL A 102 -7.46 4.57 3.71
CA VAL A 102 -7.40 4.37 2.26
C VAL A 102 -8.24 3.18 1.89
N TRP A 103 -9.13 3.37 0.91
CA TRP A 103 -10.00 2.35 0.35
C TRP A 103 -9.60 2.06 -1.09
N ILE A 104 -9.43 0.80 -1.43
CA ILE A 104 -8.93 0.37 -2.73
C ILE A 104 -9.88 -0.67 -3.29
N ASP A 105 -10.38 -0.43 -4.50
CA ASP A 105 -11.20 -1.38 -5.23
C ASP A 105 -10.36 -2.15 -6.25
N PHE A 106 -10.68 -3.42 -6.44
CA PHE A 106 -10.09 -4.29 -7.46
C PHE A 106 -11.08 -5.33 -7.96
N LYS A 107 -10.76 -5.97 -9.11
CA LYS A 107 -11.61 -6.99 -9.76
C LYS A 107 -10.78 -8.18 -10.22
N GLY A 108 -11.46 -9.34 -10.33
CA GLY A 108 -10.97 -10.57 -10.92
C GLY A 108 -10.32 -11.53 -9.93
N ASP A 109 -10.58 -12.84 -10.11
CA ASP A 109 -10.12 -13.91 -9.22
C ASP A 109 -8.59 -14.03 -9.23
N GLU A 110 -7.98 -14.05 -10.41
CA GLU A 110 -6.52 -14.11 -10.54
C GLU A 110 -5.83 -12.89 -9.93
N ASN A 111 -6.43 -11.71 -10.12
CA ASN A 111 -5.93 -10.47 -9.56
C ASN A 111 -6.04 -10.44 -8.03
N PHE A 112 -7.13 -10.99 -7.48
CA PHE A 112 -7.28 -11.19 -6.03
C PHE A 112 -6.19 -12.09 -5.46
N GLU A 113 -5.93 -13.26 -6.09
CA GLU A 113 -4.87 -14.17 -5.64
C GLU A 113 -3.48 -13.50 -5.71
N THR A 114 -3.25 -12.70 -6.75
CA THR A 114 -2.01 -11.93 -6.90
C THR A 114 -1.87 -10.91 -5.78
N LEU A 115 -2.91 -10.11 -5.51
CA LEU A 115 -2.93 -9.10 -4.46
C LEU A 115 -2.75 -9.73 -3.06
N LYS A 116 -3.47 -10.82 -2.78
CA LYS A 116 -3.34 -11.59 -1.53
C LYS A 116 -1.90 -12.05 -1.29
N LYS A 117 -1.26 -12.61 -2.32
CA LYS A 117 0.13 -13.04 -2.26
C LYS A 117 1.09 -11.89 -1.97
N GLU A 118 0.94 -10.75 -2.66
CA GLU A 118 1.76 -9.55 -2.42
C GLU A 118 1.60 -9.05 -0.97
N LEU A 119 0.36 -8.99 -0.46
CA LEU A 119 0.09 -8.55 0.91
C LEU A 119 0.68 -9.51 1.95
N PHE A 120 0.59 -10.83 1.72
CA PHE A 120 1.20 -11.82 2.62
C PHE A 120 2.73 -11.74 2.62
N GLN A 121 3.35 -11.39 1.50
CA GLN A 121 4.79 -11.15 1.43
C GLN A 121 5.19 -9.86 2.16
N LEU A 122 4.39 -8.81 2.07
CA LEU A 122 4.68 -7.51 2.68
C LEU A 122 4.39 -7.49 4.20
N TYR A 123 3.26 -8.09 4.61
CA TYR A 123 2.72 -7.94 5.97
C TYR A 123 2.60 -9.24 6.74
N GLY A 124 2.95 -10.36 6.11
CA GLY A 124 2.87 -11.69 6.71
C GLY A 124 1.48 -12.33 6.56
N LYS A 125 1.46 -13.64 6.80
CA LYS A 125 0.23 -14.42 6.76
C LYS A 125 -0.62 -14.11 7.99
N VAL A 126 -1.90 -13.93 7.79
CA VAL A 126 -2.88 -13.66 8.87
C VAL A 126 -3.66 -14.90 9.27
N LEU A 127 -4.33 -14.83 10.40
CA LEU A 127 -5.32 -15.82 10.82
C LEU A 127 -6.49 -15.82 9.83
N GLU A 128 -6.97 -17.00 9.48
CA GLU A 128 -8.08 -17.15 8.54
C GLU A 128 -9.39 -16.56 9.10
N SER A 129 -10.26 -16.13 8.18
CA SER A 129 -11.45 -15.33 8.46
C SER A 129 -12.39 -15.89 9.54
N GLU A 130 -12.51 -17.21 9.68
CA GLU A 130 -13.39 -17.80 10.68
C GLU A 130 -12.98 -17.55 12.14
N GLU A 131 -11.68 -17.62 12.44
CA GLU A 131 -11.20 -17.35 13.81
C GLU A 131 -11.32 -15.88 14.17
N LEU A 132 -11.05 -15.00 13.20
CA LEU A 132 -11.16 -13.56 13.39
C LEU A 132 -12.61 -13.14 13.57
N MET A 133 -13.53 -13.70 12.80
CA MET A 133 -14.97 -13.45 12.93
C MET A 133 -15.50 -13.93 14.27
N LYS A 134 -15.11 -15.11 14.73
CA LYS A 134 -15.49 -15.63 16.06
C LYS A 134 -14.99 -14.73 17.19
N LYS A 135 -13.78 -14.17 17.06
CA LYS A 135 -13.18 -13.28 18.06
C LYS A 135 -13.88 -11.93 18.13
N THR A 136 -14.08 -11.28 16.98
CA THR A 136 -14.77 -9.97 16.90
C THR A 136 -16.24 -10.04 17.32
N HIS A 137 -16.94 -11.13 17.04
CA HIS A 137 -18.32 -11.34 17.48
C HIS A 137 -18.42 -11.52 18.98
N LYS A 138 -17.46 -12.23 19.60
CA LYS A 138 -17.42 -12.45 21.05
C LYS A 138 -17.14 -11.15 21.83
N GLU A 139 -16.27 -10.29 21.30
CA GLU A 139 -15.92 -9.01 21.92
C GLU A 139 -17.00 -7.92 21.74
N ALA A 140 -17.80 -7.98 20.67
CA ALA A 140 -18.82 -6.98 20.36
C ALA A 140 -20.18 -7.24 20.99
N GLY A 141 -20.42 -8.42 21.63
CA GLY A 141 -21.70 -8.77 22.29
C GLY A 141 -22.93 -8.72 21.38
N ARG A 142 -22.74 -8.77 20.07
CA ARG A 142 -23.82 -8.73 19.08
C ARG A 142 -24.02 -10.09 18.46
N GLU A 143 -25.14 -10.71 18.74
CA GLU A 143 -25.69 -11.79 17.93
C GLU A 143 -25.97 -11.23 16.51
N ARG A 144 -25.07 -11.48 15.60
CA ARG A 144 -25.28 -11.13 14.20
C ARG A 144 -25.80 -12.36 13.49
N SER A 145 -26.98 -12.22 12.86
CA SER A 145 -27.48 -13.19 11.88
C SER A 145 -26.32 -13.58 10.94
N THR A 146 -26.10 -14.87 10.78
CA THR A 146 -25.19 -15.49 9.82
C THR A 146 -25.56 -15.00 8.41
N ILE A 147 -24.93 -13.91 7.98
CA ILE A 147 -24.85 -13.64 6.54
C ILE A 147 -23.81 -14.63 6.04
N GLU A 148 -24.25 -15.62 5.26
CA GLU A 148 -23.35 -16.48 4.50
C GLU A 148 -22.50 -15.60 3.60
N HIS A 149 -21.28 -15.28 4.04
CA HIS A 149 -20.34 -14.59 3.21
C HIS A 149 -19.77 -15.60 2.21
N THR A 150 -20.26 -15.55 0.98
CA THR A 150 -19.71 -16.29 -0.18
C THR A 150 -18.33 -15.75 -0.59
N GLY A 151 -17.61 -15.10 0.30
CA GLY A 151 -16.38 -14.38 0.02
C GLY A 151 -15.22 -14.72 0.96
N GLU A 152 -14.04 -14.27 0.57
CA GLU A 152 -12.82 -14.37 1.37
C GLU A 152 -12.56 -13.06 2.11
N PHE A 153 -12.09 -13.17 3.36
CA PHE A 153 -11.76 -12.02 4.21
C PHE A 153 -10.46 -12.28 4.98
N TYR A 154 -9.54 -11.31 4.93
CA TYR A 154 -8.26 -11.32 5.63
C TYR A 154 -8.07 -10.00 6.35
N ALA A 155 -7.53 -10.02 7.57
CA ALA A 155 -7.24 -8.80 8.32
C ALA A 155 -5.89 -8.88 9.03
N TRP A 156 -5.22 -7.73 9.09
CA TRP A 156 -3.95 -7.51 9.79
C TRP A 156 -4.17 -6.44 10.84
N TRP A 157 -3.83 -6.77 12.08
CA TRP A 157 -4.02 -5.88 13.23
C TRP A 157 -2.66 -5.44 13.75
N GLY A 158 -2.24 -4.25 13.37
CA GLY A 158 -1.05 -3.61 13.90
C GLY A 158 -1.36 -2.74 15.12
N LYS A 159 -0.33 -2.12 15.67
CA LYS A 159 -0.46 -1.17 16.77
C LYS A 159 -1.13 0.13 16.30
N ASN A 160 -0.73 0.63 15.14
CA ASN A 160 -1.15 1.92 14.57
C ASN A 160 -2.07 1.77 13.37
N THR A 161 -1.99 0.64 12.66
CA THR A 161 -2.71 0.42 11.40
C THR A 161 -3.48 -0.89 11.43
N GLU A 162 -4.70 -0.82 10.98
CA GLU A 162 -5.55 -1.95 10.68
C GLU A 162 -5.69 -2.07 9.15
N MET A 163 -5.58 -3.28 8.64
CA MET A 163 -5.78 -3.56 7.23
C MET A 163 -6.78 -4.69 7.05
N SER A 164 -7.58 -4.64 5.99
CA SER A 164 -8.47 -5.73 5.62
C SER A 164 -8.56 -5.90 4.11
N LEU A 165 -8.53 -7.14 3.67
CA LEU A 165 -8.76 -7.56 2.29
C LEU A 165 -10.03 -8.38 2.25
N SER A 166 -11.01 -7.97 1.47
CA SER A 166 -12.25 -8.70 1.23
C SER A 166 -12.46 -8.98 -0.24
N TYR A 167 -13.03 -10.13 -0.57
CA TYR A 167 -13.33 -10.53 -1.94
C TYR A 167 -14.63 -11.30 -2.03
N SER A 168 -15.53 -10.87 -2.93
CA SER A 168 -16.79 -11.56 -3.25
C SER A 168 -16.60 -12.38 -4.52
N LYS A 169 -16.69 -13.71 -4.40
CA LYS A 169 -16.57 -14.64 -5.53
C LYS A 169 -17.71 -14.47 -6.54
N ASP A 170 -18.91 -14.20 -6.06
CA ASP A 170 -20.09 -14.03 -6.92
C ASP A 170 -20.02 -12.78 -7.80
N ARG A 171 -19.40 -11.72 -7.27
CA ARG A 171 -19.27 -10.43 -7.98
C ARG A 171 -17.92 -10.26 -8.67
N HIS A 172 -16.97 -11.16 -8.44
CA HIS A 172 -15.58 -11.04 -8.89
C HIS A 172 -14.95 -9.69 -8.53
N GLN A 173 -15.27 -9.16 -7.35
CA GLN A 173 -14.84 -7.86 -6.87
C GLN A 173 -14.38 -7.93 -5.42
N GLY A 174 -13.40 -7.08 -5.09
CA GLY A 174 -12.91 -6.99 -3.74
C GLY A 174 -12.48 -5.58 -3.35
N THR A 175 -12.23 -5.43 -2.06
CA THR A 175 -11.72 -4.20 -1.46
C THR A 175 -10.54 -4.48 -0.56
N LEU A 176 -9.57 -3.56 -0.58
CA LEU A 176 -8.46 -3.54 0.36
C LEU A 176 -8.51 -2.22 1.12
N ASN A 177 -8.55 -2.29 2.44
CA ASN A 177 -8.62 -1.13 3.31
C ASN A 177 -7.39 -1.03 4.18
N PHE A 178 -6.92 0.20 4.38
CA PHE A 178 -5.92 0.59 5.38
C PHE A 178 -6.54 1.66 6.27
N ASN A 179 -6.47 1.49 7.58
CA ASN A 179 -7.06 2.43 8.53
C ASN A 179 -6.05 2.81 9.62
N SER A 180 -5.94 4.10 9.91
CA SER A 180 -5.25 4.58 11.11
C SER A 180 -6.08 4.25 12.34
N ARG A 181 -5.57 3.42 13.24
CA ARG A 181 -6.28 3.08 14.48
C ARG A 181 -6.47 4.29 15.38
N MET A 182 -5.44 5.11 15.51
CA MET A 182 -5.49 6.32 16.35
C MET A 182 -6.63 7.25 15.91
N ILE A 183 -6.66 7.65 14.63
CA ILE A 183 -7.66 8.60 14.12
C ILE A 183 -9.06 7.99 14.10
N SER A 184 -9.17 6.71 13.75
CA SER A 184 -10.46 6.00 13.80
C SER A 184 -11.03 5.90 15.21
N ASP A 185 -10.19 5.73 16.22
CA ASP A 185 -10.60 5.72 17.63
C ASP A 185 -11.00 7.12 18.12
N GLU A 186 -10.29 8.15 17.73
CA GLU A 186 -10.65 9.55 17.99
C GLU A 186 -12.01 9.88 17.36
N ARG A 187 -12.22 9.56 16.09
CA ARG A 187 -13.50 9.76 15.39
C ARG A 187 -14.65 9.03 16.07
N ARG A 188 -14.42 7.79 16.48
CA ARG A 188 -15.42 6.99 17.21
C ARG A 188 -15.79 7.61 18.56
N THR A 189 -14.78 8.13 19.27
CA THR A 189 -14.98 8.81 20.56
C THR A 189 -15.76 10.11 20.38
N TYR A 190 -15.39 10.90 19.39
CA TYR A 190 -16.10 12.12 19.02
C TYR A 190 -17.57 11.86 18.65
N GLY A 191 -17.84 10.82 17.86
CA GLY A 191 -19.20 10.43 17.50
C GLY A 191 -20.06 10.07 18.75
N LYS A 192 -19.49 9.31 19.68
CA LYS A 192 -20.18 8.97 20.94
C LYS A 192 -20.48 10.20 21.80
N GLN A 193 -19.57 11.16 21.86
CA GLN A 193 -19.79 12.41 22.59
C GLN A 193 -20.90 13.24 21.94
N LYS A 194 -20.84 13.43 20.63
CA LYS A 194 -21.89 14.16 19.87
C LYS A 194 -23.30 13.55 20.02
N GLU A 195 -23.40 12.24 20.19
CA GLU A 195 -24.67 11.57 20.49
C GLU A 195 -25.17 11.84 21.91
N LYS A 196 -24.26 11.92 22.90
CA LYS A 196 -24.64 12.25 24.28
C LYS A 196 -25.13 13.68 24.43
N ASP A 197 -24.48 14.61 23.72
CA ASP A 197 -24.81 16.03 23.78
C ASP A 197 -26.15 16.39 23.07
N LYS A 198 -26.72 15.44 22.31
CA LYS A 198 -28.03 15.58 21.67
C LYS A 198 -29.21 15.09 22.52
N ARG A 199 -28.93 14.43 23.64
CA ARG A 199 -29.93 13.89 24.60
C ARG A 199 -30.17 14.80 25.76
#